data_8a6498170c866a40e4ca9799b830958e
#
_entry.id   8a6498170c866a40e4ca9799b830958e
#
_cell.length_a   1.000
_cell.length_b   1.000
_cell.length_c   1.000
_cell.angle_alpha   90.00
_cell.angle_beta   90.00
_cell.angle_gamma   90.00
#
_symmetry.space_group_name_H-M   'P 1'
#
loop_
_entity.id
_entity.type
_entity.pdbx_description
1 polymer ?
#
loop_
_entity_poly.entity_id
_entity_poly.type
_entity_poly.pdbx_seq_one_letter_code
_entity_poly.pdbx_strand_id
1 'polypeptide(L)'
;MSDLKQLATGYFATFSRKDLDGLAGMFTANAALRDWTGSAEGKTDVLAANKNIFDNVDTITVTPLSLYQDGNTVAAEIEVLINGEEKLLVVDVITFEGDKITGVRAYKG
;
A
#
# COMPACT_ATOMS: atom_id res chain seq x y z
N MET A 1 -14.04 14.23 9.83
CA MET A 1 -12.57 14.14 9.90
C MET A 1 -12.14 12.71 9.61
N SER A 2 -11.19 12.55 8.72
CA SER A 2 -10.79 11.21 8.30
C SER A 2 -9.87 10.56 9.31
N ASP A 3 -10.08 9.28 9.57
CA ASP A 3 -9.16 8.47 10.36
C ASP A 3 -8.14 7.85 9.39
N LEU A 4 -6.94 8.40 9.35
CA LEU A 4 -5.90 7.96 8.41
C LEU A 4 -5.47 6.51 8.68
N LYS A 5 -5.50 6.08 9.93
CA LYS A 5 -5.18 4.68 10.26
C LYS A 5 -6.21 3.74 9.67
N GLN A 6 -7.50 4.11 9.70
CA GLN A 6 -8.55 3.31 9.07
C GLN A 6 -8.41 3.31 7.56
N LEU A 7 -8.04 4.44 6.97
CA LEU A 7 -7.80 4.52 5.53
C LEU A 7 -6.63 3.64 5.13
N ALA A 8 -5.55 3.62 5.90
CA ALA A 8 -4.41 2.75 5.66
C ALA A 8 -4.82 1.27 5.76
N THR A 9 -5.60 0.91 6.78
CA THR A 9 -6.11 -0.46 6.92
C THR A 9 -6.99 -0.85 5.73
N GLY A 10 -7.83 0.06 5.28
CA GLY A 10 -8.65 -0.15 4.08
C GLY A 10 -7.82 -0.33 2.82
N TYR A 11 -6.71 0.41 2.70
CA TYR A 11 -5.76 0.23 1.60
C TYR A 11 -5.19 -1.19 1.59
N PHE A 12 -4.74 -1.69 2.74
CA PHE A 12 -4.20 -3.04 2.83
C PHE A 12 -5.25 -4.10 2.50
N ALA A 13 -6.48 -3.93 2.95
CA ALA A 13 -7.56 -4.84 2.63
C ALA A 13 -7.88 -4.85 1.13
N THR A 14 -7.92 -3.68 0.52
CA THR A 14 -8.17 -3.54 -0.92
C THR A 14 -7.04 -4.16 -1.73
N PHE A 15 -5.79 -3.95 -1.30
CA PHE A 15 -4.62 -4.55 -1.92
C PHE A 15 -4.67 -6.08 -1.84
N SER A 16 -5.07 -6.61 -0.68
CA SER A 16 -5.19 -8.07 -0.48
C SER A 16 -6.23 -8.71 -1.40
N ARG A 17 -7.25 -7.95 -1.82
CA ARG A 17 -8.25 -8.43 -2.77
C ARG A 17 -7.83 -8.29 -4.23
N LYS A 18 -6.64 -7.72 -4.48
CA LYS A 18 -6.15 -7.40 -5.83
C LYS A 18 -7.13 -6.49 -6.58
N ASP A 19 -7.79 -5.59 -5.87
CA ASP A 19 -8.82 -4.69 -6.41
C ASP A 19 -8.18 -3.41 -6.95
N LEU A 20 -7.75 -3.44 -8.21
CA LEU A 20 -7.09 -2.29 -8.83
C LEU A 20 -8.03 -1.08 -8.95
N ASP A 21 -9.31 -1.29 -9.23
CA ASP A 21 -10.27 -0.19 -9.32
C ASP A 21 -10.45 0.48 -7.96
N GLY A 22 -10.53 -0.33 -6.89
CA GLY A 22 -10.58 0.19 -5.53
C GLY A 22 -9.34 1.00 -5.17
N LEU A 23 -8.15 0.48 -5.52
CA LEU A 23 -6.89 1.19 -5.28
C LEU A 23 -6.85 2.51 -6.07
N ALA A 24 -7.33 2.51 -7.31
CA ALA A 24 -7.35 3.72 -8.13
C ALA A 24 -8.13 4.85 -7.45
N GLY A 25 -9.20 4.53 -6.74
CA GLY A 25 -9.97 5.52 -6.00
C GLY A 25 -9.29 6.04 -4.74
N MET A 26 -8.21 5.39 -4.30
CA MET A 26 -7.49 5.76 -3.07
C MET A 26 -6.29 6.66 -3.31
N PHE A 27 -5.78 6.75 -4.54
CA PHE A 27 -4.56 7.51 -4.85
C PHE A 27 -4.87 8.89 -5.43
N THR A 28 -4.01 9.87 -5.12
CA THR A 28 -3.99 11.13 -5.85
C THR A 28 -3.41 10.91 -7.25
N ALA A 29 -3.69 11.85 -8.18
CA ALA A 29 -3.19 11.75 -9.55
C ALA A 29 -1.65 11.73 -9.60
N ASN A 30 -0.99 12.40 -8.65
CA ASN A 30 0.47 12.49 -8.57
C ASN A 30 1.08 11.53 -7.54
N ALA A 31 0.35 10.51 -7.13
CA ALA A 31 0.84 9.53 -6.15
C ALA A 31 2.15 8.90 -6.60
N ALA A 32 3.01 8.59 -5.64
CA ALA A 32 4.29 7.93 -5.89
C ALA A 32 4.43 6.69 -5.02
N LEU A 33 5.14 5.70 -5.54
CA LEU A 33 5.43 4.46 -4.83
C LEU A 33 6.92 4.19 -4.90
N ARG A 34 7.51 3.79 -3.78
CA ARG A 34 8.88 3.28 -3.75
C ARG A 34 8.96 2.09 -2.83
N ASP A 35 9.60 1.03 -3.30
CA ASP A 35 9.90 -0.14 -2.49
C ASP A 35 11.33 -0.59 -2.73
N TRP A 36 11.70 -1.77 -2.23
CA TRP A 36 13.06 -2.28 -2.37
C TRP A 36 13.37 -2.80 -3.79
N THR A 37 12.39 -2.83 -4.69
CA THR A 37 12.58 -3.28 -6.07
C THR A 37 12.60 -2.12 -7.06
N GLY A 38 12.09 -0.94 -6.70
CA GLY A 38 12.05 0.19 -7.61
C GLY A 38 11.06 1.26 -7.18
N SER A 39 10.70 2.11 -8.12
CA SER A 39 9.78 3.23 -7.86
C SER A 39 8.87 3.47 -9.04
N ALA A 40 7.73 4.12 -8.77
CA ALA A 40 6.78 4.55 -9.77
C ALA A 40 6.26 5.94 -9.39
N GLU A 41 6.06 6.80 -10.38
CA GLU A 41 5.55 8.14 -10.18
C GLU A 41 4.30 8.36 -11.02
N GLY A 42 3.28 8.96 -10.39
CA GLY A 42 1.98 9.15 -10.99
C GLY A 42 1.07 7.95 -10.79
N LYS A 43 -0.22 8.23 -10.67
CA LYS A 43 -1.22 7.19 -10.36
C LYS A 43 -1.21 6.06 -11.38
N THR A 44 -1.08 6.39 -12.67
CA THR A 44 -1.06 5.38 -13.73
C THR A 44 0.08 4.38 -13.53
N ASP A 45 1.30 4.90 -13.26
CA ASP A 45 2.46 4.04 -13.08
C ASP A 45 2.41 3.27 -11.76
N VAL A 46 1.87 3.89 -10.70
CA VAL A 46 1.67 3.21 -9.42
C VAL A 46 0.71 2.03 -9.58
N LEU A 47 -0.39 2.22 -10.28
CA LEU A 47 -1.34 1.13 -10.53
C LEU A 47 -0.74 0.04 -11.42
N ALA A 48 0.07 0.42 -12.40
CA ALA A 48 0.78 -0.56 -13.24
C ALA A 48 1.75 -1.41 -12.41
N ALA A 49 2.46 -0.80 -11.46
CA ALA A 49 3.34 -1.51 -10.54
C ALA A 49 2.56 -2.48 -9.66
N ASN A 50 1.41 -2.05 -9.13
CA ASN A 50 0.55 -2.91 -8.33
C ASN A 50 0.00 -4.07 -9.16
N LYS A 51 -0.45 -3.80 -10.38
CA LYS A 51 -0.94 -4.84 -11.27
C LYS A 51 0.13 -5.88 -11.57
N ASN A 52 1.37 -5.44 -11.76
CA ASN A 52 2.49 -6.36 -11.98
C ASN A 52 2.69 -7.31 -10.80
N ILE A 53 2.58 -6.80 -9.57
CA ILE A 53 2.64 -7.65 -8.38
C ILE A 53 1.49 -8.66 -8.40
N PHE A 54 0.27 -8.20 -8.65
CA PHE A 54 -0.93 -9.05 -8.64
C PHE A 54 -0.86 -10.15 -9.71
N ASP A 55 -0.30 -9.83 -10.88
CA ASP A 55 -0.18 -10.80 -11.98
C ASP A 55 0.89 -11.87 -11.69
N ASN A 56 1.83 -11.60 -10.80
CA ASN A 56 2.94 -12.50 -10.49
C ASN A 56 2.72 -13.35 -9.23
N VAL A 57 1.59 -13.20 -8.57
CA VAL A 57 1.25 -13.98 -7.36
C VAL A 57 -0.15 -14.54 -7.49
N ASP A 58 -0.38 -15.73 -6.93
CA ASP A 58 -1.72 -16.30 -6.88
C ASP A 58 -2.56 -15.60 -5.83
N THR A 59 -2.03 -15.46 -4.63
CA THR A 59 -2.67 -14.75 -3.53
C THR A 59 -1.67 -13.85 -2.83
N ILE A 60 -2.16 -12.75 -2.29
CA ILE A 60 -1.37 -11.87 -1.45
C ILE A 60 -2.27 -11.35 -0.33
N THR A 61 -1.83 -11.49 0.91
CA THR A 61 -2.58 -11.01 2.07
C THR A 61 -1.69 -10.08 2.87
N VAL A 62 -2.16 -8.86 3.07
CA VAL A 62 -1.46 -7.85 3.85
C VAL A 62 -2.20 -7.67 5.17
N THR A 63 -1.51 -7.98 6.28
CA THR A 63 -2.07 -7.89 7.63
C THR A 63 -1.34 -6.81 8.39
N PRO A 64 -2.00 -5.72 8.79
CA PRO A 64 -1.36 -4.70 9.62
C PRO A 64 -1.15 -5.25 11.03
N LEU A 65 0.07 -5.08 11.54
CA LEU A 65 0.45 -5.49 12.89
C LEU A 65 0.40 -4.30 13.85
N SER A 66 0.91 -3.15 13.44
CA SER A 66 0.92 -1.91 14.22
C SER A 66 0.89 -0.73 13.29
N LEU A 67 0.14 0.30 13.67
CA LEU A 67 0.04 1.53 12.89
C LEU A 67 0.39 2.73 13.77
N TYR A 68 1.21 3.62 13.23
CA TYR A 68 1.66 4.83 13.90
C TYR A 68 1.35 6.02 13.00
N GLN A 69 0.78 7.07 13.55
CA GLN A 69 0.44 8.25 12.77
C GLN A 69 1.17 9.48 13.28
N ASP A 70 1.74 10.22 12.33
CA ASP A 70 2.33 11.53 12.60
C ASP A 70 1.84 12.49 11.52
N GLY A 71 0.97 13.43 11.91
CA GLY A 71 0.38 14.37 10.97
C GLY A 71 -0.41 13.63 9.88
N ASN A 72 -0.01 13.84 8.63
CA ASN A 72 -0.63 13.22 7.46
C ASN A 72 0.06 11.93 7.02
N THR A 73 0.91 11.35 7.86
CA THR A 73 1.69 10.15 7.52
C THR A 73 1.35 9.03 8.49
N VAL A 74 1.13 7.84 7.95
CA VAL A 74 0.92 6.61 8.73
C VAL A 74 2.05 5.66 8.40
N ALA A 75 2.79 5.23 9.42
CA ALA A 75 3.76 4.14 9.30
C ALA A 75 3.10 2.86 9.80
N ALA A 76 3.11 1.82 8.99
CA ALA A 76 2.45 0.56 9.31
C ALA A 76 3.44 -0.59 9.24
N GLU A 77 3.59 -1.30 10.37
CA GLU A 77 4.25 -2.60 10.34
C GLU A 77 3.24 -3.61 9.83
N ILE A 78 3.57 -4.27 8.74
CA ILE A 78 2.66 -5.21 8.08
C ILE A 78 3.36 -6.53 7.84
N GLU A 79 2.55 -7.59 7.80
CA GLU A 79 2.94 -8.91 7.38
C GLU A 79 2.34 -9.15 6.01
N VAL A 80 3.18 -9.50 5.04
CA VAL A 80 2.72 -9.80 3.68
C VAL A 80 2.90 -11.29 3.46
N LEU A 81 1.80 -11.99 3.22
CA LEU A 81 1.80 -13.42 2.94
C LEU A 81 1.53 -13.64 1.46
N ILE A 82 2.49 -14.24 0.76
CA ILE A 82 2.45 -14.46 -0.69
C ILE A 82 2.19 -15.93 -0.95
N ASN A 83 1.16 -16.21 -1.74
CA ASN A 83 0.77 -17.58 -2.14
C ASN A 83 0.56 -18.53 -0.95
N GLY A 84 0.22 -17.99 0.20
CA GLY A 84 0.03 -18.77 1.42
C GLY A 84 1.30 -19.36 2.01
N GLU A 85 2.48 -19.04 1.48
CA GLU A 85 3.75 -19.67 1.87
C GLU A 85 4.82 -18.66 2.28
N GLU A 86 5.11 -17.66 1.46
CA GLU A 86 6.18 -16.73 1.73
C GLU A 86 5.68 -15.56 2.58
N LYS A 87 6.32 -15.37 3.72
CA LYS A 87 5.96 -14.30 4.67
C LYS A 87 7.05 -13.24 4.70
N LEU A 88 6.65 -12.00 4.45
CA LEU A 88 7.55 -10.85 4.52
C LEU A 88 7.10 -9.93 5.65
N LEU A 89 8.04 -9.35 6.35
CA LEU A 89 7.78 -8.25 7.28
C LEU A 89 8.21 -6.96 6.63
N VAL A 90 7.29 -6.00 6.56
CA VAL A 90 7.48 -4.76 5.80
C VAL A 90 6.97 -3.60 6.65
N VAL A 91 7.61 -2.43 6.52
CA VAL A 91 7.05 -1.18 7.02
C VAL A 91 6.65 -0.34 5.81
N ASP A 92 5.35 -0.03 5.71
CA ASP A 92 4.84 0.91 4.73
C ASP A 92 4.70 2.28 5.39
N VAL A 93 5.28 3.29 4.77
CA VAL A 93 5.11 4.68 5.19
C VAL A 93 4.19 5.34 4.16
N ILE A 94 2.96 5.65 4.59
CA ILE A 94 1.90 6.14 3.71
C ILE A 94 1.64 7.60 4.02
N THR A 95 1.81 8.46 3.02
CA THR A 95 1.53 9.89 3.14
C THR A 95 0.20 10.18 2.47
N PHE A 96 -0.64 10.95 3.14
CA PHE A 96 -1.97 11.32 2.67
C PHE A 96 -2.04 12.79 2.30
N GLU A 97 -2.90 13.09 1.35
CA GLU A 97 -3.35 14.44 1.03
C GLU A 97 -4.87 14.42 1.16
N GLY A 98 -5.39 15.00 2.25
CA GLY A 98 -6.78 14.79 2.63
C GLY A 98 -7.04 13.31 2.90
N ASP A 99 -8.00 12.74 2.20
CA ASP A 99 -8.40 11.34 2.33
C ASP A 99 -7.69 10.42 1.33
N LYS A 100 -6.82 10.96 0.48
CA LYS A 100 -6.19 10.21 -0.59
C LYS A 100 -4.73 9.98 -0.30
N ILE A 101 -4.21 8.87 -0.81
CA ILE A 101 -2.79 8.50 -0.67
C ILE A 101 -1.99 9.23 -1.75
N THR A 102 -1.00 9.99 -1.34
CA THR A 102 -0.09 10.67 -2.27
C THR A 102 1.30 10.02 -2.32
N GLY A 103 1.61 9.15 -1.38
CA GLY A 103 2.89 8.45 -1.41
C GLY A 103 2.87 7.19 -0.56
N VAL A 104 3.55 6.15 -1.04
CA VAL A 104 3.80 4.92 -0.28
C VAL A 104 5.27 4.59 -0.41
N ARG A 105 5.96 4.42 0.72
CA ARG A 105 7.33 3.95 0.76
C ARG A 105 7.37 2.67 1.58
N ALA A 106 7.86 1.58 0.98
CA ALA A 106 7.89 0.28 1.62
C ALA A 106 9.32 -0.12 1.93
N TYR A 107 9.56 -0.58 3.15
CA TYR A 107 10.86 -1.02 3.64
C TYR A 107 10.75 -2.46 4.13
N LYS A 108 11.48 -3.34 3.47
CA LYS A 108 11.48 -4.76 3.82
C LYS A 108 12.37 -5.01 5.03
N GLY A 109 11.82 -5.70 6.01
CA GLY A 109 12.56 -6.10 7.21
C GLY A 109 13.43 -7.34 7.03
#